data_c0c1413245a8c9ede1866918c705fc07
#
_entry.id   c0c1413245a8c9ede1866918c705fc07
#
_cell.length_a   1.000
_cell.length_b   1.000
_cell.length_c   1.000
_cell.angle_alpha   90.00
_cell.angle_beta   90.00
_cell.angle_gamma   90.00
#
_symmetry.space_group_name_H-M   'P 1'
#
loop_
_entity.id
_entity.type
_entity.pdbx_description
1 polymer ?
#
loop_
_entity_poly.entity_id
_entity_poly.type
_entity_poly.pdbx_seq_one_letter_code
_entity_poly.pdbx_strand_id
1 'polypeptide(L)'
;MKITSIVLVGALALASGNLWAASGRQDSIDRLRMSSDTLHAMINAPDKGIPEEVIADAKCIVIVPHLVKGGFIIGAEHGRGIATCRTAIGWSAPAFVSIGGGSWGLQIGVEGVDLVMLVMNDGGLQHLLSSKFRIGGDASASAGPVGRHASAGTDWKLNTEILTYSRSKGAFAGITLNGAVVQQDDDSTFAIYGRKASFHSILAGQVSAPKSTRSFMTAIAQISHASAVAERTN
;
A
#
# COMPACT_ATOMS: atom_id res chain seq x y z
N MET A 1 -50.85 -12.29 -23.10
CA MET A 1 -50.44 -11.52 -21.91
C MET A 1 -49.31 -12.21 -21.14
N LYS A 2 -48.25 -12.72 -21.81
CA LYS A 2 -47.09 -13.42 -21.19
C LYS A 2 -45.72 -12.92 -21.64
N ILE A 3 -45.63 -11.97 -22.55
CA ILE A 3 -44.37 -11.49 -23.13
C ILE A 3 -43.81 -10.25 -22.35
N THR A 4 -44.67 -9.47 -21.73
CA THR A 4 -44.29 -8.26 -20.99
C THR A 4 -43.57 -8.52 -19.68
N SER A 5 -43.76 -9.66 -19.02
CA SER A 5 -43.14 -9.99 -17.74
C SER A 5 -41.66 -10.42 -17.88
N ILE A 6 -41.25 -10.98 -19.02
CA ILE A 6 -39.87 -11.45 -19.27
C ILE A 6 -38.93 -10.25 -19.52
N VAL A 7 -39.44 -9.22 -20.18
CA VAL A 7 -38.65 -8.01 -20.49
C VAL A 7 -38.33 -7.22 -19.21
N LEU A 8 -39.25 -7.19 -18.23
CA LEU A 8 -39.05 -6.44 -16.99
C LEU A 8 -37.99 -7.08 -16.07
N VAL A 9 -37.91 -8.43 -16.05
CA VAL A 9 -36.90 -9.16 -15.25
C VAL A 9 -35.50 -9.00 -15.86
N GLY A 10 -35.37 -8.97 -17.18
CA GLY A 10 -34.12 -8.75 -17.87
C GLY A 10 -33.54 -7.35 -17.68
N ALA A 11 -34.39 -6.32 -17.59
CA ALA A 11 -33.95 -4.95 -17.35
C ALA A 11 -33.45 -4.71 -15.89
N LEU A 12 -34.03 -5.43 -14.92
CA LEU A 12 -33.59 -5.33 -13.51
C LEU A 12 -32.23 -5.99 -13.28
N ALA A 13 -31.91 -7.07 -13.97
CA ALA A 13 -30.62 -7.77 -13.87
C ALA A 13 -29.46 -6.96 -14.47
N LEU A 14 -29.71 -6.15 -15.49
CA LEU A 14 -28.69 -5.28 -16.12
C LEU A 14 -28.40 -4.03 -15.27
N ALA A 15 -29.36 -3.54 -14.50
CA ALA A 15 -29.17 -2.39 -13.61
C ALA A 15 -28.33 -2.71 -12.37
N SER A 16 -28.41 -3.94 -11.85
CA SER A 16 -27.65 -4.35 -10.66
C SER A 16 -26.16 -4.51 -10.94
N GLY A 17 -25.74 -4.97 -12.12
CA GLY A 17 -24.33 -5.11 -12.49
C GLY A 17 -23.56 -3.79 -12.52
N ASN A 18 -24.20 -2.70 -12.93
CA ASN A 18 -23.58 -1.37 -13.00
C ASN A 18 -23.35 -0.74 -11.61
N LEU A 19 -24.19 -1.04 -10.65
CA LEU A 19 -24.07 -0.52 -9.28
C LEU A 19 -22.88 -1.14 -8.54
N TRP A 20 -22.62 -2.43 -8.72
CA TRP A 20 -21.48 -3.13 -8.11
C TRP A 20 -20.13 -2.67 -8.68
N ALA A 21 -20.05 -2.52 -10.00
CA ALA A 21 -18.85 -2.01 -10.66
C ALA A 21 -18.55 -0.55 -10.28
N ALA A 22 -19.58 0.28 -10.12
CA ALA A 22 -19.45 1.67 -9.70
C ALA A 22 -18.94 1.77 -8.24
N SER A 23 -19.44 0.94 -7.33
CA SER A 23 -19.02 0.93 -5.93
C SER A 23 -17.55 0.48 -5.79
N GLY A 24 -17.13 -0.60 -6.45
CA GLY A 24 -15.74 -1.06 -6.41
C GLY A 24 -14.72 -0.05 -6.97
N ARG A 25 -15.14 0.73 -7.99
CA ARG A 25 -14.31 1.81 -8.51
C ARG A 25 -14.21 2.97 -7.51
N GLN A 26 -15.29 3.36 -6.86
CA GLN A 26 -15.28 4.43 -5.87
C GLN A 26 -14.45 4.04 -4.65
N ASP A 27 -14.59 2.82 -4.13
CA ASP A 27 -13.78 2.29 -3.04
C ASP A 27 -12.28 2.33 -3.37
N SER A 28 -11.92 2.05 -4.63
CA SER A 28 -10.52 2.10 -5.08
C SER A 28 -10.00 3.54 -5.17
N ILE A 29 -10.82 4.51 -5.57
CA ILE A 29 -10.49 5.94 -5.58
C ILE A 29 -10.31 6.46 -4.14
N ASP A 30 -11.22 6.09 -3.24
CA ASP A 30 -11.14 6.48 -1.83
C ASP A 30 -9.88 5.90 -1.16
N ARG A 31 -9.48 4.69 -1.53
CA ARG A 31 -8.23 4.08 -1.08
C ARG A 31 -7.01 4.85 -1.54
N LEU A 32 -6.96 5.33 -2.79
CA LEU A 32 -5.89 6.20 -3.28
C LEU A 32 -5.76 7.46 -2.42
N ARG A 33 -6.89 8.10 -2.10
CA ARG A 33 -6.93 9.28 -1.23
C ARG A 33 -6.45 8.94 0.18
N MET A 34 -7.04 7.94 0.82
CA MET A 34 -6.64 7.51 2.17
C MET A 34 -5.15 7.14 2.24
N SER A 35 -4.60 6.51 1.19
CA SER A 35 -3.18 6.19 1.13
C SER A 35 -2.30 7.45 1.09
N SER A 36 -2.71 8.48 0.34
CA SER A 36 -2.01 9.77 0.33
C SER A 36 -2.06 10.43 1.70
N ASP A 37 -3.24 10.47 2.33
CA ASP A 37 -3.45 11.07 3.65
C ASP A 37 -2.63 10.33 4.73
N THR A 38 -2.62 9.00 4.70
CA THR A 38 -1.83 8.15 5.60
C THR A 38 -0.33 8.44 5.46
N LEU A 39 0.19 8.45 4.24
CA LEU A 39 1.61 8.71 4.00
C LEU A 39 2.01 10.11 4.47
N HIS A 40 1.22 11.13 4.13
CA HIS A 40 1.40 12.49 4.61
C HIS A 40 1.42 12.58 6.15
N ALA A 41 0.48 11.93 6.80
CA ALA A 41 0.38 11.93 8.24
C ALA A 41 1.54 11.21 8.94
N MET A 42 2.13 10.19 8.28
CA MET A 42 3.26 9.44 8.82
C MET A 42 4.60 10.15 8.60
N ILE A 43 4.74 10.92 7.52
CA ILE A 43 5.95 11.71 7.26
C ILE A 43 5.99 12.95 8.17
N ASN A 44 4.86 13.66 8.27
CA ASN A 44 4.77 14.92 9.01
C ASN A 44 4.51 14.74 10.52
N ALA A 45 4.61 13.52 11.05
CA ALA A 45 4.41 13.29 12.47
C ALA A 45 5.54 13.94 13.30
N PRO A 46 5.22 14.83 14.27
CA PRO A 46 6.24 15.47 15.09
C PRO A 46 7.10 14.42 15.81
N ASP A 47 8.41 14.57 15.73
CA ASP A 47 9.44 13.80 16.45
C ASP A 47 9.53 12.29 16.17
N LYS A 48 8.58 11.71 15.43
CA LYS A 48 8.53 10.26 15.13
C LYS A 48 8.15 9.95 13.69
N GLY A 49 8.22 10.91 12.78
CA GLY A 49 7.90 10.70 11.37
C GLY A 49 8.86 9.74 10.67
N ILE A 50 8.45 9.25 9.51
CA ILE A 50 9.34 8.53 8.61
C ILE A 50 10.42 9.52 8.14
N PRO A 51 11.71 9.22 8.32
CA PRO A 51 12.77 10.13 7.92
C PRO A 51 12.77 10.35 6.39
N GLU A 52 13.00 11.59 5.98
CA GLU A 52 13.01 11.94 4.54
C GLU A 52 14.08 11.17 3.76
N GLU A 53 15.25 10.95 4.37
CA GLU A 53 16.34 10.15 3.79
C GLU A 53 15.94 8.71 3.50
N VAL A 54 15.14 8.08 4.38
CA VAL A 54 14.67 6.71 4.20
C VAL A 54 13.67 6.64 3.03
N ILE A 55 12.83 7.66 2.89
CA ILE A 55 11.93 7.76 1.74
C ILE A 55 12.71 8.02 0.45
N ALA A 56 13.75 8.84 0.51
CA ALA A 56 14.61 9.14 -0.64
C ALA A 56 15.31 7.87 -1.16
N ASP A 57 15.77 7.00 -0.26
CA ASP A 57 16.43 5.73 -0.60
C ASP A 57 15.45 4.61 -1.04
N ALA A 58 14.16 4.74 -0.72
CA ALA A 58 13.19 3.68 -1.01
C ALA A 58 12.97 3.47 -2.51
N LYS A 59 13.05 2.22 -2.96
CA LYS A 59 12.73 1.81 -4.33
C LYS A 59 11.23 1.76 -4.59
N CYS A 60 10.46 1.28 -3.60
CA CYS A 60 8.99 1.28 -3.65
C CYS A 60 8.41 1.68 -2.31
N ILE A 61 7.20 2.21 -2.37
CA ILE A 61 6.38 2.53 -1.20
C ILE A 61 5.09 1.72 -1.32
N VAL A 62 4.75 1.01 -0.25
CA VAL A 62 3.46 0.32 -0.11
C VAL A 62 2.73 0.93 1.07
N ILE A 63 1.51 1.41 0.85
CA ILE A 63 0.71 2.12 1.85
C ILE A 63 -0.59 1.35 2.04
N VAL A 64 -0.87 0.95 3.27
CA VAL A 64 -2.09 0.22 3.64
C VAL A 64 -2.80 1.01 4.73
N PRO A 65 -3.74 1.89 4.36
CA PRO A 65 -4.58 2.55 5.34
C PRO A 65 -5.51 1.52 5.97
N HIS A 66 -5.70 1.61 7.27
CA HIS A 66 -6.64 0.79 8.02
C HIS A 66 -6.41 -0.74 7.89
N LEU A 67 -5.17 -1.21 8.07
CA LEU A 67 -4.91 -2.64 8.29
C LEU A 67 -5.63 -3.07 9.58
N VAL A 68 -6.62 -3.93 9.46
CA VAL A 68 -7.36 -4.48 10.60
C VAL A 68 -6.61 -5.70 11.13
N LYS A 69 -6.28 -5.67 12.41
CA LYS A 69 -5.75 -6.81 13.16
C LYS A 69 -6.74 -7.21 14.24
N GLY A 70 -7.01 -8.49 14.34
CA GLY A 70 -7.93 -9.00 15.36
C GLY A 70 -7.59 -10.42 15.75
N GLY A 71 -7.82 -10.79 17.03
CA GLY A 71 -7.62 -12.15 17.50
C GLY A 71 -7.62 -12.29 19.00
N PHE A 72 -7.63 -13.55 19.40
CA PHE A 72 -7.45 -14.02 20.77
C PHE A 72 -6.60 -15.29 20.69
N ILE A 73 -5.31 -15.21 21.07
CA ILE A 73 -4.30 -16.28 20.94
C ILE A 73 -3.89 -16.52 19.48
N ILE A 74 -4.84 -16.69 18.56
CA ILE A 74 -4.65 -16.74 17.12
C ILE A 74 -5.33 -15.50 16.54
N GLY A 75 -4.60 -14.70 15.77
CA GLY A 75 -5.10 -13.51 15.14
C GLY A 75 -5.14 -13.65 13.62
N ALA A 76 -5.94 -12.79 13.00
CA ALA A 76 -5.92 -12.56 11.57
C ALA A 76 -5.69 -11.08 11.30
N GLU A 77 -5.01 -10.79 10.19
CA GLU A 77 -4.85 -9.43 9.70
C GLU A 77 -5.32 -9.33 8.26
N HIS A 78 -5.96 -8.24 7.95
CA HIS A 78 -6.42 -7.94 6.59
C HIS A 78 -6.38 -6.44 6.33
N GLY A 79 -5.84 -6.06 5.18
CA GLY A 79 -5.81 -4.69 4.71
C GLY A 79 -5.71 -4.61 3.19
N ARG A 80 -6.12 -3.48 2.66
CA ARG A 80 -5.99 -3.15 1.23
C ARG A 80 -5.22 -1.85 1.10
N GLY A 81 -4.36 -1.77 0.11
CA GLY A 81 -3.46 -0.62 -0.05
C GLY A 81 -3.06 -0.35 -1.48
N ILE A 82 -2.05 0.50 -1.59
CA ILE A 82 -1.47 0.96 -2.86
C ILE A 82 0.04 0.75 -2.79
N ALA A 83 0.62 0.25 -3.88
CA ALA A 83 2.06 0.20 -4.11
C ALA A 83 2.46 1.10 -5.29
N THR A 84 3.60 1.75 -5.19
CA THR A 84 4.24 2.47 -6.30
C THR A 84 5.75 2.34 -6.19
N CYS A 85 6.46 2.30 -7.32
CA CYS A 85 7.91 2.11 -7.36
C CYS A 85 8.58 3.23 -8.14
N ARG A 86 9.84 3.50 -7.84
CA ARG A 86 10.67 4.42 -8.63
C ARG A 86 10.98 3.80 -9.98
N THR A 87 10.91 4.62 -11.01
CA THR A 87 11.26 4.28 -12.39
C THR A 87 12.24 5.34 -12.93
N ALA A 88 12.77 5.12 -14.12
CA ALA A 88 13.68 6.08 -14.76
C ALA A 88 13.06 7.47 -15.00
N ILE A 89 11.74 7.56 -15.04
CA ILE A 89 11.01 8.82 -15.34
C ILE A 89 10.19 9.34 -14.15
N GLY A 90 10.38 8.79 -12.94
CA GLY A 90 9.65 9.16 -11.74
C GLY A 90 9.00 7.96 -11.06
N TRP A 91 7.81 8.13 -10.49
CA TRP A 91 7.08 7.05 -9.85
C TRP A 91 6.16 6.32 -10.83
N SER A 92 6.06 5.01 -10.67
CA SER A 92 5.14 4.16 -11.43
C SER A 92 3.68 4.53 -11.15
N ALA A 93 2.79 4.15 -12.05
CA ALA A 93 1.37 4.16 -11.77
C ALA A 93 1.06 3.30 -10.51
N PRO A 94 0.00 3.64 -9.73
CA PRO A 94 -0.31 2.92 -8.50
C PRO A 94 -0.84 1.52 -8.78
N ALA A 95 -0.25 0.50 -8.15
CA ALA A 95 -0.74 -0.86 -8.14
C ALA A 95 -1.52 -1.13 -6.85
N PHE A 96 -2.66 -1.80 -6.97
CA PHE A 96 -3.49 -2.14 -5.83
C PHE A 96 -3.02 -3.43 -5.18
N VAL A 97 -2.92 -3.43 -3.84
CA VAL A 97 -2.46 -4.57 -3.04
C VAL A 97 -3.48 -4.94 -1.99
N SER A 98 -3.48 -6.21 -1.62
CA SER A 98 -4.09 -6.72 -0.39
C SER A 98 -3.03 -7.37 0.47
N ILE A 99 -3.17 -7.19 1.78
CA ILE A 99 -2.36 -7.86 2.80
C ILE A 99 -3.32 -8.72 3.62
N GLY A 100 -2.93 -9.96 3.85
CA GLY A 100 -3.70 -10.86 4.70
C GLY A 100 -2.81 -11.93 5.28
N GLY A 101 -3.14 -12.38 6.49
CA GLY A 101 -2.37 -13.42 7.15
C GLY A 101 -2.96 -13.81 8.50
N GLY A 102 -2.44 -14.93 9.02
CA GLY A 102 -2.63 -15.31 10.40
C GLY A 102 -1.47 -14.79 11.24
N SER A 103 -1.74 -14.27 12.41
CA SER A 103 -0.74 -13.89 13.40
C SER A 103 -0.89 -14.74 14.66
N TRP A 104 0.25 -15.11 15.24
CA TRP A 104 0.28 -15.75 16.56
C TRP A 104 0.69 -14.68 17.56
N GLY A 105 -0.10 -14.50 18.61
CA GLY A 105 0.24 -13.57 19.67
C GLY A 105 -0.91 -13.34 20.63
N LEU A 106 -0.58 -12.94 21.86
CA LEU A 106 -1.54 -12.52 22.89
C LEU A 106 -2.07 -11.12 22.54
N GLN A 107 -2.87 -11.01 21.47
CA GLN A 107 -3.62 -9.81 21.16
C GLN A 107 -5.09 -10.07 21.42
N ILE A 108 -5.66 -9.35 22.38
CA ILE A 108 -7.10 -9.39 22.70
C ILE A 108 -7.69 -8.11 22.11
N GLY A 109 -8.51 -8.27 21.07
CA GLY A 109 -9.23 -7.14 20.49
C GLY A 109 -9.12 -7.02 18.97
N VAL A 110 -9.76 -5.98 18.45
CA VAL A 110 -9.66 -5.55 17.04
C VAL A 110 -9.05 -4.17 17.02
N GLU A 111 -7.99 -4.00 16.25
CA GLU A 111 -7.28 -2.74 16.07
C GLU A 111 -7.15 -2.42 14.60
N GLY A 112 -7.36 -1.13 14.26
CA GLY A 112 -7.03 -0.57 12.95
C GLY A 112 -5.70 0.16 13.01
N VAL A 113 -4.79 -0.19 12.10
CA VAL A 113 -3.44 0.36 12.03
C VAL A 113 -3.17 0.88 10.63
N ASP A 114 -2.66 2.08 10.52
CA ASP A 114 -2.09 2.57 9.27
C ASP A 114 -0.69 1.99 9.10
N LEU A 115 -0.38 1.46 7.92
CA LEU A 115 0.88 0.82 7.62
C LEU A 115 1.53 1.43 6.38
N VAL A 116 2.82 1.75 6.48
CA VAL A 116 3.69 2.06 5.34
C VAL A 116 4.85 1.09 5.34
N MET A 117 5.10 0.48 4.19
CA MET A 117 6.26 -0.38 3.94
C MET A 117 7.13 0.28 2.87
N LEU A 118 8.41 0.41 3.14
CA LEU A 118 9.41 0.93 2.22
C LEU A 118 10.30 -0.21 1.77
N VAL A 119 10.32 -0.47 0.47
CA VAL A 119 11.20 -1.48 -0.15
C VAL A 119 12.55 -0.82 -0.43
N MET A 120 13.61 -1.32 0.19
CA MET A 120 14.89 -0.62 0.24
C MET A 120 15.90 -1.12 -0.79
N ASN A 121 15.82 -2.39 -1.20
CA ASN A 121 16.81 -3.00 -2.08
C ASN A 121 16.17 -3.82 -3.23
N ASP A 122 17.02 -4.35 -4.11
CA ASP A 122 16.58 -5.11 -5.27
C ASP A 122 15.93 -6.44 -4.91
N GLY A 123 16.34 -7.07 -3.80
CA GLY A 123 15.70 -8.29 -3.29
C GLY A 123 14.23 -8.02 -2.95
N GLY A 124 13.97 -7.04 -2.12
CA GLY A 124 12.61 -6.62 -1.78
C GLY A 124 11.78 -6.18 -2.99
N LEU A 125 12.41 -5.49 -3.96
CA LEU A 125 11.75 -5.13 -5.22
C LEU A 125 11.34 -6.38 -6.02
N GLN A 126 12.20 -7.38 -6.17
CA GLN A 126 11.87 -8.62 -6.87
C GLN A 126 10.72 -9.36 -6.19
N HIS A 127 10.70 -9.42 -4.86
CA HIS A 127 9.58 -10.01 -4.12
C HIS A 127 8.29 -9.24 -4.38
N LEU A 128 8.32 -7.91 -4.33
CA LEU A 128 7.13 -7.10 -4.64
C LEU A 128 6.65 -7.33 -6.09
N LEU A 129 7.55 -7.38 -7.06
CA LEU A 129 7.22 -7.58 -8.47
C LEU A 129 6.65 -8.98 -8.77
N SER A 130 6.83 -9.97 -7.90
CA SER A 130 6.31 -11.32 -8.07
C SER A 130 4.79 -11.45 -7.92
N SER A 131 4.09 -10.35 -7.62
CA SER A 131 2.64 -10.26 -7.44
C SER A 131 2.09 -10.94 -6.17
N LYS A 132 2.89 -11.77 -5.50
CA LYS A 132 2.54 -12.41 -4.23
C LYS A 132 3.81 -12.84 -3.50
N PHE A 133 3.96 -12.41 -2.26
CA PHE A 133 5.07 -12.84 -1.40
C PHE A 133 4.65 -12.83 0.07
N ARG A 134 5.41 -13.55 0.91
CA ARG A 134 5.19 -13.64 2.35
C ARG A 134 6.28 -12.89 3.11
N ILE A 135 5.88 -11.97 3.96
CA ILE A 135 6.79 -11.23 4.84
C ILE A 135 7.35 -12.18 5.92
N GLY A 136 8.65 -12.15 6.13
CA GLY A 136 9.36 -13.03 7.07
C GLY A 136 9.64 -14.44 6.54
N GLY A 137 9.03 -14.81 5.39
CA GLY A 137 9.32 -16.07 4.70
C GLY A 137 10.11 -15.83 3.41
N ASP A 138 9.53 -15.05 2.49
CA ASP A 138 10.14 -14.75 1.20
C ASP A 138 10.97 -13.46 1.28
N ALA A 139 10.46 -12.42 1.95
CA ALA A 139 11.12 -11.13 2.11
C ALA A 139 11.35 -10.80 3.59
N SER A 140 12.55 -10.31 3.91
CA SER A 140 12.86 -9.81 5.25
C SER A 140 12.23 -8.45 5.51
N ALA A 141 11.64 -8.27 6.70
CA ALA A 141 11.08 -6.99 7.11
C ALA A 141 11.46 -6.65 8.55
N SER A 142 11.76 -5.38 8.80
CA SER A 142 12.05 -4.85 10.13
C SER A 142 11.35 -3.51 10.35
N ALA A 143 11.20 -3.12 11.62
CA ALA A 143 10.72 -1.79 11.96
C ALA A 143 11.72 -0.74 11.46
N GLY A 144 11.20 0.28 10.78
CA GLY A 144 12.03 1.37 10.30
C GLY A 144 12.44 2.33 11.43
N PRO A 145 13.56 3.04 11.27
CA PRO A 145 13.98 4.09 12.20
C PRO A 145 12.97 5.25 12.17
N VAL A 146 12.71 5.89 13.31
CA VAL A 146 11.76 7.00 13.42
C VAL A 146 12.42 8.24 13.98
N GLY A 147 11.96 9.44 13.56
CA GLY A 147 12.41 10.72 14.05
C GLY A 147 13.72 11.22 13.42
N ARG A 148 14.14 12.41 13.81
CA ARG A 148 15.28 13.14 13.23
C ARG A 148 16.65 12.50 13.49
N HIS A 149 16.76 11.56 14.40
CA HIS A 149 18.02 10.89 14.77
C HIS A 149 18.21 9.53 14.12
N ALA A 150 17.40 9.21 13.13
CA ALA A 150 17.44 7.91 12.43
C ALA A 150 18.72 7.70 11.59
N SER A 151 19.44 8.77 11.28
CA SER A 151 20.71 8.73 10.51
C SER A 151 21.86 8.02 11.21
N ALA A 152 21.79 7.82 12.54
CA ALA A 152 22.88 7.23 13.33
C ALA A 152 22.97 5.68 13.26
N GLY A 153 21.98 5.01 12.69
CA GLY A 153 21.94 3.55 12.59
C GLY A 153 22.15 3.07 11.15
N THR A 154 23.37 2.67 10.82
CA THR A 154 23.74 2.20 9.46
C THR A 154 23.21 0.80 9.14
N ASP A 155 22.78 0.03 10.14
CA ASP A 155 22.44 -1.40 10.00
C ASP A 155 21.21 -1.68 9.13
N TRP A 156 20.25 -0.76 9.04
CA TRP A 156 19.08 -0.94 8.20
C TRP A 156 19.38 -0.85 6.68
N LYS A 157 20.47 -0.15 6.30
CA LYS A 157 20.89 -0.02 4.89
C LYS A 157 21.44 -1.32 4.31
N LEU A 158 21.95 -2.23 5.14
CA LEU A 158 22.76 -3.35 4.67
C LEU A 158 21.97 -4.67 4.54
N ASN A 159 20.94 -4.91 5.36
CA ASN A 159 20.37 -6.25 5.48
C ASN A 159 18.83 -6.32 5.44
N THR A 160 18.12 -5.20 5.37
CA THR A 160 16.66 -5.21 5.41
C THR A 160 16.07 -4.92 4.04
N GLU A 161 15.24 -5.82 3.54
CA GLU A 161 14.56 -5.65 2.25
C GLU A 161 13.37 -4.69 2.37
N ILE A 162 12.64 -4.75 3.49
CA ILE A 162 11.44 -3.96 3.73
C ILE A 162 11.49 -3.32 5.11
N LEU A 163 11.41 -1.99 5.17
CA LEU A 163 11.19 -1.24 6.40
C LEU A 163 9.70 -1.02 6.62
N THR A 164 9.22 -1.28 7.83
CA THR A 164 7.81 -1.14 8.18
C THR A 164 7.59 -0.03 9.18
N TYR A 165 6.59 0.78 8.93
CA TYR A 165 6.14 1.87 9.80
C TYR A 165 4.65 1.70 10.03
N SER A 166 4.24 1.72 11.28
CA SER A 166 2.83 1.61 11.62
C SER A 166 2.40 2.68 12.62
N ARG A 167 1.15 3.11 12.49
CA ARG A 167 0.55 4.11 13.38
C ARG A 167 -0.85 3.66 13.78
N SER A 168 -1.09 3.60 15.08
CA SER A 168 -2.41 3.33 15.66
C SER A 168 -2.81 4.49 16.56
N LYS A 169 -4.04 4.99 16.42
CA LYS A 169 -4.58 6.10 17.24
C LYS A 169 -3.64 7.30 17.38
N GLY A 170 -2.92 7.64 16.31
CA GLY A 170 -1.99 8.78 16.29
C GLY A 170 -0.59 8.51 16.86
N ALA A 171 -0.33 7.34 17.44
CA ALA A 171 0.97 6.93 17.96
C ALA A 171 1.63 5.90 17.02
N PHE A 172 2.95 6.03 16.82
CA PHE A 172 3.72 4.99 16.14
C PHE A 172 3.82 3.75 17.02
N ALA A 173 3.59 2.60 16.44
CA ALA A 173 3.70 1.30 17.10
C ALA A 173 4.48 0.35 16.19
N GLY A 174 5.40 -0.42 16.76
CA GLY A 174 6.00 -1.54 16.05
C GLY A 174 4.95 -2.62 15.83
N ILE A 175 4.80 -3.07 14.59
CA ILE A 175 3.97 -4.23 14.29
C ILE A 175 4.79 -5.33 13.66
N THR A 176 4.50 -6.57 14.04
CA THR A 176 5.05 -7.74 13.37
C THR A 176 4.12 -8.14 12.24
N LEU A 177 4.69 -8.23 11.03
CA LEU A 177 3.97 -8.67 9.82
C LEU A 177 4.41 -10.06 9.39
N ASN A 178 5.21 -10.77 10.20
CA ASN A 178 5.73 -12.09 9.86
C ASN A 178 4.60 -13.08 9.58
N GLY A 179 4.64 -13.67 8.40
CA GLY A 179 3.59 -14.58 7.91
C GLY A 179 2.51 -13.90 7.08
N ALA A 180 2.44 -12.57 7.09
CA ALA A 180 1.53 -11.83 6.23
C ALA A 180 1.87 -12.04 4.75
N VAL A 181 0.86 -12.24 3.94
CA VAL A 181 0.96 -12.36 2.49
C VAL A 181 0.55 -11.05 1.85
N VAL A 182 1.44 -10.46 1.09
CA VAL A 182 1.15 -9.32 0.22
C VAL A 182 0.87 -9.85 -1.17
N GLN A 183 -0.23 -9.42 -1.78
CA GLN A 183 -0.61 -9.85 -3.14
C GLN A 183 -1.32 -8.75 -3.91
N GLN A 184 -1.32 -8.85 -5.24
CA GLN A 184 -2.08 -7.96 -6.11
C GLN A 184 -3.58 -8.05 -5.81
N ASP A 185 -4.25 -6.89 -5.78
CA ASP A 185 -5.72 -6.77 -5.76
C ASP A 185 -6.19 -6.58 -7.21
N ASP A 186 -6.52 -7.69 -7.86
CA ASP A 186 -6.91 -7.70 -9.28
C ASP A 186 -8.22 -6.97 -9.53
N ASP A 187 -9.18 -7.07 -8.60
CA ASP A 187 -10.50 -6.43 -8.73
C ASP A 187 -10.37 -4.91 -8.71
N SER A 188 -9.63 -4.36 -7.76
CA SER A 188 -9.36 -2.93 -7.70
C SER A 188 -8.52 -2.44 -8.88
N THR A 189 -7.54 -3.26 -9.32
CA THR A 189 -6.76 -2.98 -10.51
C THR A 189 -7.66 -2.88 -11.73
N PHE A 190 -8.55 -3.86 -11.94
CA PHE A 190 -9.50 -3.83 -13.05
C PHE A 190 -10.46 -2.64 -12.96
N ALA A 191 -10.98 -2.33 -11.77
CA ALA A 191 -11.92 -1.22 -11.54
C ALA A 191 -11.32 0.15 -11.93
N ILE A 192 -10.01 0.34 -11.72
CA ILE A 192 -9.32 1.61 -12.00
C ILE A 192 -8.75 1.66 -13.42
N TYR A 193 -8.13 0.58 -13.90
CA TYR A 193 -7.47 0.53 -15.20
C TYR A 193 -8.42 0.17 -16.35
N GLY A 194 -9.61 -0.39 -16.07
CA GLY A 194 -10.58 -0.86 -17.05
C GLY A 194 -10.11 -2.10 -17.83
N ARG A 195 -8.98 -2.70 -17.42
CA ARG A 195 -8.38 -3.89 -18.04
C ARG A 195 -7.53 -4.65 -17.02
N LYS A 196 -7.24 -5.90 -17.30
CA LYS A 196 -6.23 -6.64 -16.55
C LYS A 196 -4.84 -6.04 -16.83
N ALA A 197 -4.12 -5.72 -15.78
CA ALA A 197 -2.74 -5.25 -15.83
C ALA A 197 -1.94 -5.99 -14.77
N SER A 198 -0.80 -6.56 -15.14
CA SER A 198 0.02 -7.30 -14.19
C SER A 198 0.69 -6.33 -13.21
N PHE A 199 0.87 -6.77 -12.00
CA PHE A 199 1.55 -6.02 -10.95
C PHE A 199 2.93 -5.56 -11.40
N HIS A 200 3.70 -6.48 -12.00
CA HIS A 200 4.99 -6.20 -12.57
C HIS A 200 4.95 -5.06 -13.61
N SER A 201 4.03 -5.12 -14.59
CA SER A 201 3.99 -4.11 -15.64
C SER A 201 3.58 -2.73 -15.12
N ILE A 202 2.72 -2.66 -14.09
CA ILE A 202 2.35 -1.40 -13.46
C ILE A 202 3.56 -0.81 -12.71
N LEU A 203 4.20 -1.59 -11.83
CA LEU A 203 5.29 -1.12 -10.98
C LEU A 203 6.59 -0.88 -11.74
N ALA A 204 6.82 -1.57 -12.86
CA ALA A 204 7.94 -1.29 -13.77
C ALA A 204 7.73 -0.05 -14.64
N GLY A 205 6.60 0.68 -14.48
CA GLY A 205 6.32 1.90 -15.25
C GLY A 205 5.89 1.68 -16.70
N GLN A 206 5.51 0.45 -17.07
CA GLN A 206 5.07 0.11 -18.43
C GLN A 206 3.59 0.43 -18.68
N VAL A 207 2.86 0.81 -17.63
CA VAL A 207 1.43 1.14 -17.69
C VAL A 207 1.22 2.58 -17.28
N SER A 208 0.53 3.36 -18.13
CA SER A 208 0.22 4.75 -17.83
C SER A 208 -0.78 4.88 -16.68
N ALA A 209 -0.57 5.87 -15.82
CA ALA A 209 -1.46 6.16 -14.71
C ALA A 209 -2.82 6.70 -15.21
N PRO A 210 -3.96 6.09 -14.83
CA PRO A 210 -5.28 6.60 -15.18
C PRO A 210 -5.55 7.99 -14.58
N LYS A 211 -6.41 8.78 -15.20
CA LYS A 211 -6.74 10.14 -14.70
C LYS A 211 -7.25 10.15 -13.26
N SER A 212 -7.94 9.10 -12.84
CA SER A 212 -8.46 8.95 -11.47
C SER A 212 -7.37 8.80 -10.39
N THR A 213 -6.14 8.49 -10.77
CA THR A 213 -5.01 8.33 -9.85
C THR A 213 -4.16 9.60 -9.69
N ARG A 214 -4.51 10.69 -10.41
CA ARG A 214 -3.68 11.90 -10.49
C ARG A 214 -3.37 12.51 -9.13
N SER A 215 -4.35 12.61 -8.23
CA SER A 215 -4.15 13.19 -6.90
C SER A 215 -3.11 12.41 -6.10
N PHE A 216 -3.18 11.07 -6.12
CA PHE A 216 -2.20 10.20 -5.50
C PHE A 216 -0.81 10.40 -6.10
N MET A 217 -0.69 10.39 -7.43
CA MET A 217 0.59 10.60 -8.11
C MET A 217 1.23 11.95 -7.80
N THR A 218 0.41 13.01 -7.68
CA THR A 218 0.88 14.33 -7.28
C THR A 218 1.41 14.32 -5.83
N ALA A 219 0.69 13.69 -4.91
CA ALA A 219 1.12 13.57 -3.51
C ALA A 219 2.47 12.82 -3.38
N ILE A 220 2.62 11.69 -4.08
CA ILE A 220 3.87 10.91 -4.08
C ILE A 220 5.02 11.74 -4.67
N ALA A 221 4.79 12.46 -5.76
CA ALA A 221 5.82 13.29 -6.38
C ALA A 221 6.27 14.44 -5.46
N GLN A 222 5.35 15.10 -4.77
CA GLN A 222 5.66 16.17 -3.81
C GLN A 222 6.52 15.67 -2.65
N ILE A 223 6.16 14.53 -2.05
CA ILE A 223 6.92 13.91 -0.96
C ILE A 223 8.33 13.55 -1.43
N SER A 224 8.47 12.97 -2.60
CA SER A 224 9.76 12.60 -3.17
C SER A 224 10.66 13.82 -3.48
N HIS A 225 10.08 14.93 -3.93
CA HIS A 225 10.83 16.17 -4.16
C HIS A 225 11.31 16.81 -2.85
N ALA A 226 10.47 16.83 -1.81
CA ALA A 226 10.84 17.34 -0.50
C ALA A 226 12.03 16.56 0.08
N SER A 227 11.96 15.22 0.02
CA SER A 227 13.04 14.34 0.49
C SER A 227 14.36 14.55 -0.28
N ALA A 228 14.31 14.71 -1.61
CA ALA A 228 15.50 14.94 -2.43
C ALA A 228 16.14 16.32 -2.22
N VAL A 229 15.38 17.33 -1.80
CA VAL A 229 15.90 18.66 -1.46
C VAL A 229 16.58 18.62 -0.09
N ALA A 230 16.00 17.97 0.89
CA ALA A 230 16.58 17.84 2.23
C ALA A 230 17.94 17.11 2.21
N GLU A 231 18.08 16.07 1.38
CA GLU A 231 19.33 15.33 1.21
C GLU A 231 20.48 16.20 0.64
N ARG A 232 20.18 17.20 -0.20
CA ARG A 232 21.17 18.10 -0.80
C ARG A 232 21.60 19.25 0.12
N THR A 233 20.89 19.48 1.21
CA THR A 233 21.12 20.60 2.15
C THR A 233 21.81 20.16 3.45
N ASN A 234 22.00 18.87 3.65
CA ASN A 234 22.78 18.26 4.74
C ASN A 234 24.14 17.78 4.23
#